data_ff03d4920663847adfc52316edb38be7
#
_entry.id   ff03d4920663847adfc52316edb38be7
#
_cell.length_a   1.000
_cell.length_b   1.000
_cell.length_c   1.000
_cell.angle_alpha   90.00
_cell.angle_beta   90.00
_cell.angle_gamma   90.00
#
_symmetry.space_group_name_H-M   'P 1'
#
loop_
_entity.id
_entity.type
_entity.pdbx_description
1 polymer ?
#
loop_
_entity_poly.entity_id
_entity_poly.type
_entity_poly.pdbx_seq_one_letter_code
_entity_poly.pdbx_strand_id
1 'polypeptide(L)'
;MKELLLALPAGRSTQGERFGLTSAHMAYRVGLGPQLLGTRLPDGLRGGLMQLDCAGFDGTGDPVGCCRQILGECRRRGFRGIVCDFDGMPLGCLTKMVEILDRNCAAQGWAFYVPESYAGHAPKGRVLVSSALTRGTLERRLREALERYGQERTVLAVEWMREDFPLPAGGRGEPLAVDRLEGMIRRLEPAVFFDRGLCAHYFTYMAGPKAHFVLFDTPRSIREKLDLAERLGLRGAVLPGPEAEPHLDELFGSGGLMP
;
A
#
# COMPACT_ATOMS: atom_id res chain seq x y z
N MET A 1 13.19 -1.06 -10.31
CA MET A 1 12.20 0.03 -9.96
C MET A 1 12.95 1.25 -9.45
N LYS A 2 12.46 2.49 -9.72
CA LYS A 2 13.11 3.74 -9.28
C LYS A 2 12.77 4.15 -7.84
N GLU A 3 11.68 3.67 -7.29
CA GLU A 3 11.13 4.11 -6.00
C GLU A 3 10.61 2.92 -5.21
N LEU A 4 11.16 2.75 -4.01
CA LEU A 4 10.69 1.75 -3.06
C LEU A 4 10.35 2.45 -1.74
N LEU A 5 9.10 2.31 -1.31
CA LEU A 5 8.60 2.91 -0.08
C LEU A 5 8.27 1.84 0.94
N LEU A 6 8.50 2.15 2.21
CA LEU A 6 8.08 1.34 3.34
C LEU A 6 7.14 2.17 4.22
N ALA A 7 5.87 1.77 4.29
CA ALA A 7 4.85 2.41 5.12
C ALA A 7 5.05 2.00 6.59
N LEU A 8 5.46 2.93 7.44
CA LEU A 8 5.84 2.67 8.81
C LEU A 8 4.91 3.31 9.83
N PRO A 9 4.48 2.60 10.87
CA PRO A 9 3.82 3.20 12.01
C PRO A 9 4.64 4.32 12.65
N ALA A 10 3.95 5.26 13.30
CA ALA A 10 4.58 6.38 13.97
C ALA A 10 5.67 5.95 14.97
N GLY A 11 6.83 6.58 14.88
CA GLY A 11 7.92 6.39 15.85
C GLY A 11 8.75 5.12 15.67
N ARG A 12 8.50 4.30 14.66
CA ARG A 12 9.42 3.21 14.31
C ARG A 12 10.57 3.72 13.46
N SER A 13 11.79 3.38 13.84
CA SER A 13 12.95 3.45 12.96
C SER A 13 13.06 2.15 12.19
N THR A 14 13.48 2.22 10.95
CA THR A 14 13.58 1.04 10.08
C THR A 14 15.01 0.76 9.68
N GLN A 15 15.30 -0.51 9.41
CA GLN A 15 16.50 -0.90 8.67
C GLN A 15 16.30 -0.79 7.14
N GLY A 16 15.12 -0.31 6.69
CA GLY A 16 14.80 -0.20 5.26
C GLY A 16 15.78 0.66 4.46
N GLU A 17 16.38 1.67 5.08
CA GLU A 17 17.37 2.55 4.42
C GLU A 17 18.57 1.79 3.83
N ARG A 18 19.02 0.71 4.49
CA ARG A 18 20.12 -0.14 3.97
C ARG A 18 19.75 -0.87 2.68
N PHE A 19 18.45 -0.98 2.38
CA PHE A 19 17.91 -1.58 1.15
C PHE A 19 17.40 -0.52 0.16
N GLY A 20 17.68 0.76 0.38
CA GLY A 20 17.23 1.85 -0.47
C GLY A 20 15.73 2.18 -0.34
N LEU A 21 15.07 1.70 0.71
CA LEU A 21 13.66 2.00 0.96
C LEU A 21 13.50 3.39 1.61
N THR A 22 12.56 4.17 1.10
CA THR A 22 12.18 5.45 1.69
C THR A 22 10.98 5.26 2.62
N SER A 23 11.07 5.79 3.85
CA SER A 23 9.99 5.68 4.84
C SER A 23 8.79 6.55 4.48
N ALA A 24 7.58 5.99 4.52
CA ALA A 24 6.31 6.70 4.52
C ALA A 24 5.69 6.58 5.93
N HIS A 25 5.56 7.71 6.62
CA HIS A 25 5.18 7.72 8.05
C HIS A 25 3.67 7.72 8.22
N MET A 26 3.11 6.59 8.68
CA MET A 26 1.69 6.37 9.00
C MET A 26 1.31 7.04 10.33
N ALA A 27 1.32 8.36 10.35
CA ALA A 27 1.15 9.13 11.58
C ALA A 27 0.10 10.23 11.45
N TYR A 28 -0.54 10.35 10.30
CA TYR A 28 -1.41 11.47 10.00
C TYR A 28 -2.75 11.01 9.45
N ARG A 29 -3.80 11.75 9.82
CA ARG A 29 -5.17 11.48 9.42
C ARG A 29 -5.92 12.77 9.12
N VAL A 30 -6.85 12.71 8.17
CA VAL A 30 -7.87 13.73 7.99
C VAL A 30 -8.99 13.53 9.01
N GLY A 31 -9.15 14.47 9.93
CA GLY A 31 -10.22 14.44 10.92
C GLY A 31 -11.45 15.24 10.49
N LEU A 32 -12.52 15.14 11.28
CA LEU A 32 -13.77 15.87 11.06
C LEU A 32 -13.55 17.38 11.00
N GLY A 33 -14.34 18.08 10.14
CA GLY A 33 -14.18 19.51 9.90
C GLY A 33 -12.85 19.82 9.20
N PRO A 34 -12.51 19.19 8.11
CA PRO A 34 -11.20 18.79 7.56
C PRO A 34 -10.02 19.45 8.28
N GLN A 35 -9.39 18.72 9.15
CA GLN A 35 -8.20 19.14 9.88
C GLN A 35 -7.15 18.04 9.91
N LEU A 36 -5.87 18.40 9.95
CA LEU A 36 -4.79 17.44 10.08
C LEU A 36 -4.68 16.96 11.52
N LEU A 37 -4.97 15.69 11.75
CA LEU A 37 -4.68 15.00 13.00
C LEU A 37 -3.37 14.23 12.86
N GLY A 38 -2.51 14.31 13.87
CA GLY A 38 -1.24 13.58 13.88
C GLY A 38 -1.08 12.81 15.18
N THR A 39 -0.56 11.59 15.11
CA THR A 39 0.03 10.90 16.25
C THR A 39 1.35 11.58 16.61
N ARG A 40 1.72 11.55 17.88
CA ARG A 40 2.99 12.15 18.33
C ARG A 40 4.17 11.42 17.71
N LEU A 41 4.80 12.04 16.73
CA LEU A 41 6.06 11.60 16.18
C LEU A 41 7.23 12.09 17.03
N PRO A 42 8.36 11.35 17.11
CA PRO A 42 9.58 11.84 17.74
C PRO A 42 9.98 13.21 17.19
N ASP A 43 10.41 14.11 18.08
CA ASP A 43 10.75 15.49 17.68
C ASP A 43 11.92 15.55 16.67
N GLY A 44 12.83 14.59 16.76
CA GLY A 44 13.97 14.46 15.85
C GLY A 44 13.67 13.83 14.49
N LEU A 45 12.49 13.25 14.30
CA LEU A 45 12.15 12.58 13.04
C LEU A 45 12.04 13.59 11.89
N ARG A 46 12.85 13.38 10.85
CA ARG A 46 12.92 14.21 9.65
C ARG A 46 13.04 13.34 8.40
N GLY A 47 12.59 13.89 7.27
CA GLY A 47 12.70 13.23 5.96
C GLY A 47 11.70 12.12 5.73
N GLY A 48 11.77 11.45 4.57
CA GLY A 48 10.77 10.50 4.12
C GLY A 48 9.51 11.17 3.58
N LEU A 49 8.37 10.49 3.66
CA LEU A 49 7.07 10.95 3.19
C LEU A 49 6.04 10.93 4.33
N MET A 50 5.03 11.81 4.21
CA MET A 50 3.83 11.74 5.05
C MET A 50 2.87 10.70 4.45
N GLN A 51 2.44 9.71 5.22
CA GLN A 51 1.27 8.91 4.86
C GLN A 51 0.05 9.47 5.59
N LEU A 52 -1.02 9.70 4.84
CA LEU A 52 -2.24 10.37 5.27
C LEU A 52 -3.43 9.44 5.04
N ASP A 53 -4.09 9.03 6.10
CA ASP A 53 -5.34 8.26 6.04
C ASP A 53 -6.58 9.14 6.23
N CYS A 54 -7.76 8.60 5.96
CA CYS A 54 -9.05 9.27 6.14
C CYS A 54 -10.04 8.46 6.99
N ALA A 55 -9.57 7.53 7.80
CA ALA A 55 -10.43 6.69 8.62
C ALA A 55 -11.30 7.52 9.56
N GLY A 56 -12.63 7.33 9.47
CA GLY A 56 -13.61 8.07 10.27
C GLY A 56 -13.91 9.50 9.78
N PHE A 57 -13.38 9.91 8.63
CA PHE A 57 -13.73 11.20 8.02
C PHE A 57 -15.08 11.10 7.27
N ASP A 58 -15.97 12.05 7.46
CA ASP A 58 -17.32 12.07 6.88
C ASP A 58 -17.43 12.64 5.46
N GLY A 59 -16.32 13.14 4.92
CA GLY A 59 -16.26 13.71 3.57
C GLY A 59 -16.78 15.14 3.44
N THR A 60 -17.13 15.80 4.55
CA THR A 60 -17.73 17.14 4.53
C THR A 60 -16.73 18.26 4.85
N GLY A 61 -17.05 19.48 4.47
CA GLY A 61 -16.28 20.70 4.80
C GLY A 61 -15.36 21.20 3.69
N ASP A 62 -14.59 22.25 3.99
CA ASP A 62 -13.63 22.87 3.07
C ASP A 62 -12.20 22.38 3.37
N PRO A 63 -11.52 21.67 2.43
CA PRO A 63 -10.22 21.09 2.67
C PRO A 63 -9.05 22.09 2.64
N VAL A 64 -9.26 23.35 2.25
CA VAL A 64 -8.17 24.32 2.05
C VAL A 64 -7.34 24.54 3.31
N GLY A 65 -7.98 24.64 4.46
CA GLY A 65 -7.32 24.77 5.76
C GLY A 65 -6.45 23.55 6.10
N CYS A 66 -7.01 22.37 5.92
CA CYS A 66 -6.31 21.09 6.14
C CYS A 66 -5.11 20.93 5.19
N CYS A 67 -5.26 21.24 3.90
CA CYS A 67 -4.15 21.21 2.95
C CYS A 67 -2.99 22.13 3.37
N ARG A 68 -3.29 23.33 3.90
CA ARG A 68 -2.25 24.22 4.45
C ARG A 68 -1.53 23.59 5.64
N GLN A 69 -2.26 22.95 6.55
CA GLN A 69 -1.65 22.23 7.68
C GLN A 69 -0.76 21.07 7.21
N ILE A 70 -1.22 20.26 6.25
CA ILE A 70 -0.45 19.15 5.66
C ILE A 70 0.85 19.67 5.05
N LEU A 71 0.78 20.66 4.17
CA LEU A 71 1.96 21.22 3.50
C LEU A 71 2.92 21.91 4.50
N GLY A 72 2.38 22.57 5.53
CA GLY A 72 3.15 23.17 6.62
C GLY A 72 3.92 22.10 7.41
N GLU A 73 3.25 21.01 7.77
CA GLU A 73 3.87 19.90 8.49
C GLU A 73 4.94 19.21 7.66
N CYS A 74 4.69 19.00 6.35
CA CYS A 74 5.70 18.45 5.44
C CYS A 74 6.97 19.32 5.43
N ARG A 75 6.83 20.64 5.32
CA ARG A 75 8.00 21.56 5.38
C ARG A 75 8.71 21.49 6.72
N ARG A 76 7.97 21.52 7.82
CA ARG A 76 8.50 21.48 9.19
C ARG A 76 9.30 20.19 9.45
N ARG A 77 8.83 19.06 8.93
CA ARG A 77 9.47 17.74 9.07
C ARG A 77 10.47 17.42 7.95
N GLY A 78 10.55 18.23 6.91
CA GLY A 78 11.38 17.94 5.74
C GLY A 78 10.90 16.74 4.94
N PHE A 79 9.61 16.42 4.99
CA PHE A 79 9.03 15.38 4.14
C PHE A 79 9.07 15.81 2.68
N ARG A 80 9.40 14.86 1.80
CA ARG A 80 9.54 15.11 0.36
C ARG A 80 8.39 14.52 -0.48
N GLY A 81 7.27 14.25 0.16
CA GLY A 81 6.08 13.76 -0.51
C GLY A 81 4.99 13.33 0.45
N ILE A 82 3.87 12.97 -0.16
CA ILE A 82 2.65 12.57 0.53
C ILE A 82 2.12 11.29 -0.13
N VAL A 83 1.76 10.31 0.68
CA VAL A 83 1.03 9.10 0.28
C VAL A 83 -0.39 9.21 0.84
N CYS A 84 -1.38 9.32 -0.02
CA CYS A 84 -2.78 9.26 0.39
C CYS A 84 -3.23 7.80 0.47
N ASP A 85 -3.62 7.40 1.67
CA ASP A 85 -4.20 6.08 1.97
C ASP A 85 -5.70 6.26 2.20
N PHE A 86 -6.41 6.56 1.11
CA PHE A 86 -7.83 6.91 1.13
C PHE A 86 -8.66 5.74 0.60
N ASP A 87 -9.21 4.98 1.53
CA ASP A 87 -10.08 3.85 1.21
C ASP A 87 -11.46 4.27 0.69
N GLY A 88 -12.06 3.37 -0.10
CA GLY A 88 -13.44 3.47 -0.53
C GLY A 88 -13.69 4.41 -1.71
N MET A 89 -14.94 4.86 -1.82
CA MET A 89 -15.39 5.76 -2.89
C MET A 89 -14.87 7.19 -2.67
N PRO A 90 -14.50 7.89 -3.75
CA PRO A 90 -14.07 9.29 -3.63
C PRO A 90 -15.13 10.18 -3.01
N LEU A 91 -14.77 10.87 -1.93
CA LEU A 91 -15.62 11.85 -1.26
C LEU A 91 -15.30 13.26 -1.80
N GLY A 92 -16.32 14.11 -1.97
CA GLY A 92 -16.15 15.41 -2.60
C GLY A 92 -15.12 16.34 -1.93
N CYS A 93 -15.00 16.29 -0.61
CA CYS A 93 -13.97 17.03 0.13
C CYS A 93 -12.56 16.46 -0.15
N LEU A 94 -12.40 15.12 -0.15
CA LEU A 94 -11.12 14.48 -0.41
C LEU A 94 -10.68 14.65 -1.87
N THR A 95 -11.59 14.66 -2.84
CA THR A 95 -11.22 14.95 -4.24
C THR A 95 -10.64 16.34 -4.40
N LYS A 96 -11.26 17.36 -3.80
CA LYS A 96 -10.72 18.73 -3.76
C LYS A 96 -9.36 18.79 -3.04
N MET A 97 -9.21 18.07 -1.92
CA MET A 97 -7.93 17.98 -1.20
C MET A 97 -6.85 17.41 -2.10
N VAL A 98 -7.11 16.29 -2.79
CA VAL A 98 -6.19 15.64 -3.72
C VAL A 98 -5.78 16.61 -4.83
N GLU A 99 -6.70 17.34 -5.45
CA GLU A 99 -6.40 18.35 -6.48
C GLU A 99 -5.49 19.47 -5.98
N ILE A 100 -5.71 19.94 -4.74
CA ILE A 100 -4.87 20.98 -4.13
C ILE A 100 -3.49 20.44 -3.84
N LEU A 101 -3.39 19.23 -3.25
CA LEU A 101 -2.11 18.61 -2.91
C LEU A 101 -1.31 18.23 -4.15
N ASP A 102 -1.94 17.70 -5.22
CA ASP A 102 -1.27 17.35 -6.48
C ASP A 102 -0.55 18.57 -7.09
N ARG A 103 -1.26 19.71 -7.17
CA ARG A 103 -0.68 20.96 -7.69
C ARG A 103 0.48 21.47 -6.83
N ASN A 104 0.31 21.44 -5.50
CA ASN A 104 1.33 21.96 -4.59
C ASN A 104 2.56 21.05 -4.52
N CYS A 105 2.38 19.73 -4.46
CA CYS A 105 3.49 18.77 -4.49
C CYS A 105 4.29 18.89 -5.79
N ALA A 106 3.61 18.97 -6.94
CA ALA A 106 4.27 19.16 -8.22
C ALA A 106 5.07 20.47 -8.27
N ALA A 107 4.53 21.57 -7.74
CA ALA A 107 5.22 22.87 -7.70
C ALA A 107 6.47 22.86 -6.79
N GLN A 108 6.52 21.98 -5.80
CA GLN A 108 7.65 21.82 -4.86
C GLN A 108 8.62 20.68 -5.26
N GLY A 109 8.34 19.95 -6.34
CA GLY A 109 9.08 18.76 -6.73
C GLY A 109 8.93 17.59 -5.75
N TRP A 110 7.84 17.57 -4.99
CA TRP A 110 7.53 16.51 -4.03
C TRP A 110 6.79 15.36 -4.70
N ALA A 111 7.05 14.15 -4.21
CA ALA A 111 6.30 12.97 -4.63
C ALA A 111 4.87 13.01 -4.09
N PHE A 112 3.89 12.63 -4.91
CA PHE A 112 2.50 12.55 -4.49
C PHE A 112 1.88 11.25 -4.98
N TYR A 113 1.31 10.46 -4.07
CA TYR A 113 0.75 9.15 -4.36
C TYR A 113 -0.72 9.11 -3.97
N VAL A 114 -1.55 8.56 -4.85
CA VAL A 114 -2.99 8.45 -4.64
C VAL A 114 -3.50 7.07 -5.03
N PRO A 115 -4.55 6.55 -4.38
CA PRO A 115 -5.26 5.35 -4.83
C PRO A 115 -5.85 5.55 -6.23
N GLU A 116 -6.11 4.46 -6.95
CA GLU A 116 -6.69 4.51 -8.30
C GLU A 116 -8.01 5.27 -8.37
N SER A 117 -8.83 5.20 -7.32
CA SER A 117 -10.10 5.93 -7.21
C SER A 117 -9.94 7.45 -7.33
N TYR A 118 -8.76 7.99 -6.97
CA TYR A 118 -8.44 9.41 -7.03
C TYR A 118 -7.52 9.79 -8.21
N ALA A 119 -7.13 8.84 -9.08
CA ALA A 119 -6.18 9.09 -10.17
C ALA A 119 -6.60 10.20 -11.14
N GLY A 120 -7.91 10.40 -11.36
CA GLY A 120 -8.47 11.48 -12.18
C GLY A 120 -8.31 12.87 -11.57
N HIS A 121 -8.16 12.96 -10.25
CA HIS A 121 -7.99 14.22 -9.49
C HIS A 121 -6.52 14.57 -9.23
N ALA A 122 -5.59 13.69 -9.57
CA ALA A 122 -4.15 13.88 -9.40
C ALA A 122 -3.38 13.61 -10.71
N PRO A 123 -3.53 14.45 -11.74
CA PRO A 123 -2.91 14.20 -13.05
C PRO A 123 -1.37 14.14 -13.02
N LYS A 124 -0.72 14.73 -12.04
CA LYS A 124 0.74 14.72 -11.85
C LYS A 124 1.18 13.69 -10.80
N GLY A 125 0.25 13.21 -9.98
CA GLY A 125 0.49 12.22 -8.95
C GLY A 125 0.74 10.82 -9.49
N ARG A 126 1.36 9.99 -8.67
CA ARG A 126 1.57 8.57 -8.89
C ARG A 126 0.36 7.79 -8.41
N VAL A 127 -0.01 6.76 -9.14
CA VAL A 127 -1.21 5.97 -8.88
C VAL A 127 -0.84 4.66 -8.23
N LEU A 128 -1.36 4.42 -7.04
CA LEU A 128 -1.18 3.19 -6.27
C LEU A 128 -2.14 2.12 -6.80
N VAL A 129 -1.57 1.07 -7.38
CA VAL A 129 -2.32 -0.09 -7.92
C VAL A 129 -2.16 -1.25 -6.95
N SER A 130 -3.26 -1.69 -6.35
CA SER A 130 -3.26 -2.78 -5.38
C SER A 130 -2.80 -4.10 -5.99
N SER A 131 -1.96 -4.83 -5.25
CA SER A 131 -1.56 -6.21 -5.56
C SER A 131 -2.55 -7.26 -5.06
N ALA A 132 -3.56 -6.88 -4.29
CA ALA A 132 -4.56 -7.79 -3.78
C ALA A 132 -5.55 -8.16 -4.88
N LEU A 133 -5.52 -9.40 -5.30
CA LEU A 133 -6.43 -9.95 -6.31
C LEU A 133 -6.99 -11.28 -5.83
N THR A 134 -8.28 -11.48 -6.10
CA THR A 134 -8.97 -12.76 -5.89
C THR A 134 -9.37 -13.44 -7.21
N ARG A 135 -9.17 -12.75 -8.34
CA ARG A 135 -9.49 -13.24 -9.70
C ARG A 135 -8.56 -12.62 -10.74
N GLY A 136 -8.37 -13.33 -11.84
CA GLY A 136 -7.54 -12.89 -12.95
C GLY A 136 -6.06 -13.04 -12.64
N THR A 137 -5.22 -12.25 -13.28
CA THR A 137 -3.77 -12.29 -13.07
C THR A 137 -3.24 -10.92 -12.71
N LEU A 138 -2.26 -10.86 -11.81
CA LEU A 138 -1.60 -9.63 -11.43
C LEU A 138 -0.93 -8.95 -12.64
N GLU A 139 -0.34 -9.75 -13.52
CA GLU A 139 0.29 -9.22 -14.73
C GLU A 139 -0.71 -8.45 -15.60
N ARG A 140 -1.89 -9.04 -15.89
CA ARG A 140 -2.92 -8.35 -16.67
C ARG A 140 -3.37 -7.06 -15.98
N ARG A 141 -3.61 -7.12 -14.69
CA ARG A 141 -3.99 -5.96 -13.87
C ARG A 141 -3.00 -4.82 -13.96
N LEU A 142 -1.70 -5.14 -13.88
CA LEU A 142 -0.64 -4.13 -13.96
C LEU A 142 -0.45 -3.60 -15.39
N ARG A 143 -0.62 -4.42 -16.42
CA ARG A 143 -0.60 -3.96 -17.83
C ARG A 143 -1.74 -3.00 -18.13
N GLU A 144 -2.96 -3.30 -17.69
CA GLU A 144 -4.12 -2.40 -17.80
C GLU A 144 -3.87 -1.06 -17.09
N ALA A 145 -3.24 -1.09 -15.92
CA ALA A 145 -2.86 0.12 -15.20
C ALA A 145 -1.77 0.93 -15.93
N LEU A 146 -0.77 0.26 -16.51
CA LEU A 146 0.27 0.91 -17.31
C LEU A 146 -0.29 1.57 -18.57
N GLU A 147 -1.21 0.92 -19.26
CA GLU A 147 -1.91 1.50 -20.42
C GLU A 147 -2.70 2.76 -20.03
N ARG A 148 -3.33 2.74 -18.85
CA ARG A 148 -4.18 3.83 -18.36
C ARG A 148 -3.40 5.00 -17.79
N TYR A 149 -2.33 4.75 -17.01
CA TYR A 149 -1.63 5.78 -16.23
C TYR A 149 -0.21 6.06 -16.71
N GLY A 150 0.38 5.17 -17.49
CA GLY A 150 1.78 5.23 -17.94
C GLY A 150 2.77 4.76 -16.87
N GLN A 151 3.98 4.41 -17.31
CA GLN A 151 5.04 3.86 -16.45
C GLN A 151 5.45 4.80 -15.31
N GLU A 152 5.60 6.10 -15.61
CA GLU A 152 6.09 7.10 -14.63
C GLU A 152 5.08 7.39 -13.52
N ARG A 153 3.82 6.97 -13.68
CA ARG A 153 2.77 7.18 -12.68
C ARG A 153 2.31 5.92 -11.99
N THR A 154 2.59 4.73 -12.54
CA THR A 154 2.09 3.48 -11.98
C THR A 154 3.03 2.93 -10.91
N VAL A 155 2.52 2.75 -9.70
CA VAL A 155 3.23 2.24 -8.52
C VAL A 155 2.47 1.07 -7.93
N LEU A 156 3.15 -0.04 -7.64
CA LEU A 156 2.54 -1.19 -6.98
C LEU A 156 2.29 -0.90 -5.50
N ALA A 157 1.04 -0.94 -5.06
CA ALA A 157 0.70 -1.00 -3.64
C ALA A 157 0.69 -2.47 -3.22
N VAL A 158 1.73 -2.89 -2.52
CA VAL A 158 1.86 -4.26 -2.03
C VAL A 158 0.93 -4.47 -0.85
N GLU A 159 0.02 -5.42 -0.99
CA GLU A 159 -0.80 -5.90 0.11
C GLU A 159 -0.33 -7.31 0.50
N TRP A 160 -0.22 -7.53 1.80
CA TRP A 160 0.16 -8.84 2.36
C TRP A 160 -1.11 -9.60 2.73
N MET A 161 -1.68 -10.27 1.73
CA MET A 161 -2.98 -10.92 1.86
C MET A 161 -2.94 -12.13 2.80
N ARG A 162 -4.01 -12.27 3.58
CA ARG A 162 -4.32 -13.46 4.41
C ARG A 162 -5.85 -13.50 4.56
N GLU A 163 -6.52 -14.25 3.70
CA GLU A 163 -7.98 -14.28 3.65
C GLU A 163 -8.53 -15.70 3.52
N ASP A 164 -9.60 -15.98 4.23
CA ASP A 164 -10.36 -17.23 4.19
C ASP A 164 -11.70 -17.01 3.47
N PHE A 165 -11.94 -17.74 2.41
CA PHE A 165 -13.14 -17.65 1.58
C PHE A 165 -13.98 -18.92 1.74
N PRO A 166 -15.21 -18.83 2.31
CA PRO A 166 -16.15 -19.94 2.23
C PRO A 166 -16.58 -20.16 0.77
N LEU A 167 -16.67 -21.40 0.33
CA LEU A 167 -17.07 -21.73 -1.04
C LEU A 167 -18.56 -22.10 -1.11
N PRO A 168 -19.28 -21.70 -2.18
CA PRO A 168 -18.80 -20.93 -3.32
C PRO A 168 -18.44 -19.49 -2.92
N ALA A 169 -17.27 -19.01 -3.39
CA ALA A 169 -16.79 -17.67 -3.04
C ALA A 169 -17.70 -16.59 -3.65
N GLY A 170 -18.32 -15.80 -2.79
CA GLY A 170 -19.32 -14.78 -3.17
C GLY A 170 -19.01 -13.38 -2.63
N GLY A 171 -17.74 -13.01 -2.44
CA GLY A 171 -17.41 -11.70 -1.87
C GLY A 171 -15.97 -11.57 -1.40
N ARG A 172 -15.75 -10.70 -0.43
CA ARG A 172 -14.47 -10.60 0.30
C ARG A 172 -14.30 -11.80 1.22
N GLY A 173 -13.07 -12.27 1.35
CA GLY A 173 -12.70 -13.25 2.36
C GLY A 173 -12.71 -12.64 3.77
N GLU A 174 -12.69 -13.49 4.78
CA GLU A 174 -12.44 -13.08 6.16
C GLU A 174 -10.93 -12.91 6.36
N PRO A 175 -10.45 -11.73 6.81
CA PRO A 175 -9.04 -11.54 7.12
C PRO A 175 -8.58 -12.52 8.21
N LEU A 176 -7.41 -13.12 7.99
CA LEU A 176 -6.80 -14.02 8.95
C LEU A 176 -5.63 -13.32 9.67
N ALA A 177 -5.63 -13.38 10.99
CA ALA A 177 -4.44 -13.04 11.77
C ALA A 177 -3.31 -14.03 11.47
N VAL A 178 -2.06 -13.60 11.60
CA VAL A 178 -0.86 -14.44 11.34
C VAL A 178 -0.92 -15.72 12.14
N ASP A 179 -1.11 -15.62 13.46
CA ASP A 179 -1.17 -16.77 14.38
C ASP A 179 -2.27 -17.77 14.00
N ARG A 180 -3.43 -17.25 13.52
CA ARG A 180 -4.54 -18.09 13.07
C ARG A 180 -4.17 -18.86 11.80
N LEU A 181 -3.59 -18.21 10.81
CA LEU A 181 -3.12 -18.86 9.58
C LEU A 181 -2.09 -19.94 9.88
N GLU A 182 -1.07 -19.61 10.67
CA GLU A 182 -0.05 -20.57 11.08
C GLU A 182 -0.62 -21.74 11.88
N GLY A 183 -1.54 -21.47 12.79
CA GLY A 183 -2.26 -22.49 13.54
C GLY A 183 -3.08 -23.43 12.66
N MET A 184 -3.71 -22.88 11.60
CA MET A 184 -4.43 -23.67 10.61
C MET A 184 -3.47 -24.56 9.82
N ILE A 185 -2.36 -24.03 9.31
CA ILE A 185 -1.37 -24.80 8.56
C ILE A 185 -0.81 -25.93 9.42
N ARG A 186 -0.44 -25.66 10.67
CA ARG A 186 0.08 -26.71 11.59
C ARG A 186 -0.94 -27.80 11.92
N ARG A 187 -2.22 -27.41 12.09
CA ARG A 187 -3.27 -28.37 12.52
C ARG A 187 -3.81 -29.20 11.35
N LEU A 188 -3.96 -28.56 10.18
CA LEU A 188 -4.59 -29.20 9.03
C LEU A 188 -3.59 -29.88 8.09
N GLU A 189 -2.31 -29.52 8.22
CA GLU A 189 -1.22 -29.97 7.33
C GLU A 189 -1.63 -29.97 5.84
N PRO A 190 -2.23 -28.87 5.32
CA PRO A 190 -2.82 -28.88 3.99
C PRO A 190 -1.74 -28.90 2.91
N ALA A 191 -2.09 -29.45 1.75
CA ALA A 191 -1.28 -29.22 0.56
C ALA A 191 -1.35 -27.74 0.17
N VAL A 192 -0.23 -27.02 0.29
CA VAL A 192 -0.12 -25.60 -0.08
C VAL A 192 0.36 -25.50 -1.52
N PHE A 193 -0.35 -24.73 -2.33
CA PHE A 193 -0.04 -24.46 -3.72
C PHE A 193 0.32 -22.99 -3.93
N PHE A 194 1.02 -22.71 -5.02
CA PHE A 194 1.33 -21.35 -5.45
C PHE A 194 0.61 -21.04 -6.76
N ASP A 195 -0.25 -20.03 -6.77
CA ASP A 195 -0.89 -19.51 -7.98
C ASP A 195 0.00 -18.45 -8.62
N ARG A 196 0.55 -18.76 -9.79
CA ARG A 196 1.42 -17.84 -10.54
C ARG A 196 0.68 -16.63 -11.09
N GLY A 197 -0.62 -16.74 -11.35
CA GLY A 197 -1.43 -15.64 -11.85
C GLY A 197 -1.68 -14.60 -10.77
N LEU A 198 -1.99 -15.04 -9.56
CA LEU A 198 -2.20 -14.18 -8.40
C LEU A 198 -0.89 -13.77 -7.71
N CYS A 199 0.21 -14.48 -7.98
CA CYS A 199 1.46 -14.40 -7.22
C CYS A 199 1.21 -14.59 -5.72
N ALA A 200 0.44 -15.61 -5.33
CA ALA A 200 0.05 -15.87 -3.96
C ALA A 200 -0.04 -17.37 -3.68
N HIS A 201 0.05 -17.73 -2.40
CA HIS A 201 -0.14 -19.12 -1.97
C HIS A 201 -1.59 -19.37 -1.60
N TYR A 202 -2.03 -20.63 -1.75
CA TYR A 202 -3.35 -21.03 -1.32
C TYR A 202 -3.40 -22.47 -0.86
N PHE A 203 -4.40 -22.79 -0.05
CA PHE A 203 -4.84 -24.14 0.25
C PHE A 203 -6.36 -24.19 0.41
N THR A 204 -6.92 -25.40 0.40
CA THR A 204 -8.33 -25.63 0.66
C THR A 204 -8.51 -26.55 1.87
N TYR A 205 -9.62 -26.39 2.60
CA TYR A 205 -9.98 -27.26 3.72
C TYR A 205 -11.48 -27.37 3.88
N MET A 206 -11.94 -28.32 4.70
CA MET A 206 -13.35 -28.48 5.06
C MET A 206 -13.59 -27.99 6.48
N ALA A 207 -14.59 -27.11 6.64
CA ALA A 207 -15.12 -26.69 7.95
C ALA A 207 -16.56 -27.23 8.08
N GLY A 208 -16.70 -28.43 8.64
CA GLY A 208 -17.95 -29.17 8.60
C GLY A 208 -18.35 -29.49 7.14
N PRO A 209 -19.57 -29.15 6.69
CA PRO A 209 -20.02 -29.41 5.31
C PRO A 209 -19.52 -28.37 4.29
N LYS A 210 -18.88 -27.29 4.73
CA LYS A 210 -18.46 -26.18 3.87
C LYS A 210 -17.00 -26.32 3.48
N ALA A 211 -16.73 -26.21 2.20
CA ALA A 211 -15.36 -26.06 1.70
C ALA A 211 -14.91 -24.61 1.85
N HIS A 212 -13.64 -24.43 2.17
CA HIS A 212 -12.98 -23.14 2.31
C HIS A 212 -11.76 -23.07 1.42
N PHE A 213 -11.43 -21.85 0.96
CA PHE A 213 -10.24 -21.52 0.19
C PHE A 213 -9.49 -20.42 0.93
N VAL A 214 -8.26 -20.70 1.35
CA VAL A 214 -7.40 -19.74 2.02
C VAL A 214 -6.37 -19.23 1.02
N LEU A 215 -6.34 -17.91 0.83
CA LEU A 215 -5.36 -17.21 -0.01
C LEU A 215 -4.44 -16.38 0.88
N PHE A 216 -3.13 -16.52 0.70
CA PHE A 216 -2.18 -15.84 1.57
C PHE A 216 -0.85 -15.54 0.89
N ASP A 217 -0.21 -14.48 1.37
CA ASP A 217 1.13 -14.10 0.95
C ASP A 217 2.22 -14.60 1.90
N THR A 218 3.38 -14.81 1.33
CA THR A 218 4.65 -15.10 2.01
C THR A 218 5.72 -14.14 1.46
N PRO A 219 6.88 -14.02 2.09
CA PRO A 219 7.98 -13.22 1.53
C PRO A 219 8.30 -13.60 0.08
N ARG A 220 8.27 -14.90 -0.25
CA ARG A 220 8.47 -15.37 -1.62
C ARG A 220 7.42 -14.82 -2.60
N SER A 221 6.14 -14.87 -2.25
CA SER A 221 5.09 -14.33 -3.13
C SER A 221 5.18 -12.82 -3.29
N ILE A 222 5.55 -12.09 -2.23
CA ILE A 222 5.79 -10.65 -2.30
C ILE A 222 6.97 -10.36 -3.25
N ARG A 223 8.05 -11.13 -3.17
CA ARG A 223 9.17 -10.99 -4.09
C ARG A 223 8.75 -11.20 -5.55
N GLU A 224 7.96 -12.25 -5.85
CA GLU A 224 7.42 -12.47 -7.19
C GLU A 224 6.57 -11.29 -7.69
N LYS A 225 5.79 -10.64 -6.81
CA LYS A 225 5.03 -9.42 -7.13
C LYS A 225 5.95 -8.24 -7.46
N LEU A 226 7.02 -8.05 -6.68
CA LEU A 226 8.01 -7.00 -6.91
C LEU A 226 8.79 -7.24 -8.21
N ASP A 227 9.23 -8.46 -8.46
CA ASP A 227 9.93 -8.84 -9.69
C ASP A 227 9.05 -8.65 -10.92
N LEU A 228 7.75 -8.96 -10.81
CA LEU A 228 6.79 -8.70 -11.88
C LEU A 228 6.65 -7.21 -12.15
N ALA A 229 6.48 -6.38 -11.11
CA ALA A 229 6.39 -4.94 -11.23
C ALA A 229 7.63 -4.34 -11.89
N GLU A 230 8.82 -4.83 -11.55
CA GLU A 230 10.07 -4.40 -12.16
C GLU A 230 10.17 -4.81 -13.63
N ARG A 231 9.87 -6.06 -13.98
CA ARG A 231 9.88 -6.54 -15.39
C ARG A 231 8.90 -5.75 -16.27
N LEU A 232 7.77 -5.32 -15.71
CA LEU A 232 6.79 -4.49 -16.42
C LEU A 232 7.18 -3.00 -16.47
N GLY A 233 8.23 -2.59 -15.76
CA GLY A 233 8.73 -1.22 -15.75
C GLY A 233 7.87 -0.26 -14.93
N LEU A 234 7.20 -0.72 -13.86
CA LEU A 234 6.51 0.18 -12.95
C LEU A 234 7.48 1.17 -12.31
N ARG A 235 6.99 2.35 -11.97
CA ARG A 235 7.77 3.40 -11.30
C ARG A 235 8.38 2.92 -9.99
N GLY A 236 7.61 2.20 -9.18
CA GLY A 236 8.04 1.75 -7.88
C GLY A 236 7.02 0.84 -7.18
N ALA A 237 7.26 0.63 -5.89
CA ALA A 237 6.35 -0.09 -5.02
C ALA A 237 6.28 0.53 -3.62
N VAL A 238 5.13 0.37 -2.96
CA VAL A 238 4.91 0.69 -1.55
C VAL A 238 4.65 -0.61 -0.81
N LEU A 239 5.44 -0.89 0.23
CA LEU A 239 5.30 -2.09 1.06
C LEU A 239 4.70 -1.72 2.43
N PRO A 240 3.83 -2.57 2.98
CA PRO A 240 3.36 -2.42 4.35
C PRO A 240 4.48 -2.76 5.34
N GLY A 241 4.93 -1.77 6.12
CA GLY A 241 6.08 -1.90 7.00
C GLY A 241 5.93 -2.98 8.07
N PRO A 242 4.80 -3.05 8.80
CA PRO A 242 4.63 -4.05 9.85
C PRO A 242 4.85 -5.49 9.38
N GLU A 243 4.40 -5.81 8.16
CA GLU A 243 4.55 -7.12 7.54
C GLU A 243 5.91 -7.31 6.86
N ALA A 244 6.43 -6.27 6.22
CA ALA A 244 7.64 -6.36 5.42
C ALA A 244 8.93 -6.28 6.25
N GLU A 245 8.98 -5.50 7.35
CA GLU A 245 10.19 -5.27 8.15
C GLU A 245 10.88 -6.56 8.62
N PRO A 246 10.16 -7.59 9.14
CA PRO A 246 10.78 -8.85 9.56
C PRO A 246 11.45 -9.63 8.43
N HIS A 247 11.11 -9.31 7.18
CA HIS A 247 11.50 -10.07 5.98
C HIS A 247 12.36 -9.26 4.99
N LEU A 248 12.86 -8.09 5.37
CA LEU A 248 13.64 -7.23 4.47
C LEU A 248 14.88 -7.93 3.90
N ASP A 249 15.57 -8.74 4.71
CA ASP A 249 16.72 -9.51 4.24
C ASP A 249 16.31 -10.57 3.20
N GLU A 250 15.15 -11.20 3.34
CA GLU A 250 14.63 -12.17 2.38
C GLU A 250 14.12 -11.49 1.11
N LEU A 251 13.49 -10.31 1.25
CA LEU A 251 12.97 -9.55 0.11
C LEU A 251 14.07 -8.89 -0.71
N PHE A 252 15.13 -8.37 -0.07
CA PHE A 252 16.13 -7.50 -0.69
C PHE A 252 17.58 -7.91 -0.44
N GLY A 253 17.85 -8.94 0.39
CA GLY A 253 19.20 -9.44 0.68
C GLY A 253 19.85 -10.13 -0.53
N SER A 254 21.15 -10.43 -0.41
CA SER A 254 22.06 -10.85 -1.49
C SER A 254 21.51 -11.96 -2.39
N GLY A 255 20.91 -11.59 -3.49
CA GLY A 255 20.29 -12.41 -4.52
C GLY A 255 19.20 -11.70 -5.29
N GLY A 256 18.86 -10.47 -4.88
CA GLY A 256 17.80 -9.68 -5.48
C GLY A 256 18.31 -8.38 -6.10
N LEU A 257 17.53 -7.89 -7.01
CA LEU A 257 17.55 -6.56 -7.62
C LEU A 257 18.93 -5.88 -7.64
N MET A 258 19.73 -6.19 -8.65
CA MET A 258 20.84 -5.31 -9.02
C MET A 258 20.28 -4.04 -9.66
N PRO A 259 20.88 -2.87 -9.38
CA PRO A 259 20.43 -1.59 -9.89
C PRO A 259 20.51 -1.50 -11.41
#